data_27c62b23f6c16d76be7d4a1f1a0ef146
#
_entry.id   27c62b23f6c16d76be7d4a1f1a0ef146
#
_cell.length_a   1.000
_cell.length_b   1.000
_cell.length_c   1.000
_cell.angle_alpha   90.00
_cell.angle_beta   90.00
_cell.angle_gamma   90.00
#
_symmetry.space_group_name_H-M   'P 1'
#
loop_
_entity.id
_entity.type
_entity.pdbx_description
1 polymer ?
#
loop_
_entity_poly.entity_id
_entity_poly.type
_entity_poly.pdbx_seq_one_letter_code
_entity_poly.pdbx_strand_id
1 'polypeptide(L)'
;MKILKLLSLMIILSLMACEPSSVDPKPDDKEDKDTLPVAQYGLEYLYDMATLAHITLTVTEDDWNDFLSYYDQNPHNEEYIPASFEYEKSGEKFELDSIGIRLRGNTSRRRPEGSVGEMHSANGDWHHAHFGVKFDEFVEDQTFCTADRIYLKWHKDDANYCREVYSYDLFRRFGVWSAPRACYTRLSIFVEGDDKPVYMGVYALIEGMKDSYLRSRVEAGKYTTEDGFLWKASYGANLSPSTMTDNNMGVEVAALNPSESETYMYDLKTKKKKLTEAREQLKSFVNDMNVLKSGSAELKAYLEARVDVDLFLRAYAVNVAVGMWDDYWNNTNNFYIYFNSTDPTNYKFYLIPYD
;
A
#
# COMPACT_ATOMS: atom_id res chain seq x y z
N MET A 1 48.76 -56.90 10.83
CA MET A 1 50.20 -56.82 10.40
C MET A 1 50.38 -55.49 9.74
N LYS A 2 51.06 -54.62 10.46
CA LYS A 2 52.03 -53.60 9.99
C LYS A 2 51.49 -52.47 9.13
N ILE A 3 51.63 -51.21 9.37
CA ILE A 3 52.56 -50.31 10.09
C ILE A 3 52.23 -48.98 9.40
N LEU A 4 51.66 -47.95 10.03
CA LEU A 4 52.29 -46.85 10.76
C LEU A 4 53.51 -46.24 10.09
N LYS A 5 53.45 -44.93 9.77
CA LYS A 5 54.42 -43.83 9.98
C LYS A 5 53.97 -42.66 9.13
N LEU A 6 53.63 -41.53 9.64
CA LEU A 6 54.26 -40.53 10.53
C LEU A 6 55.38 -39.76 9.85
N LEU A 7 55.28 -38.45 10.04
CA LEU A 7 56.31 -37.36 10.06
C LEU A 7 56.71 -36.76 8.70
N SER A 8 56.99 -35.51 8.52
CA SER A 8 57.25 -34.33 9.39
C SER A 8 57.49 -33.16 8.43
N LEU A 9 56.88 -32.03 8.74
CA LEU A 9 57.57 -30.80 9.16
C LEU A 9 58.90 -30.47 8.45
N MET A 10 58.89 -29.42 7.64
CA MET A 10 60.01 -28.50 7.57
C MET A 10 59.53 -27.08 7.27
N ILE A 11 59.69 -26.24 8.29
CA ILE A 11 59.66 -24.77 8.25
C ILE A 11 60.97 -24.33 7.59
N ILE A 12 60.86 -23.48 6.56
CA ILE A 12 61.96 -22.62 6.14
C ILE A 12 61.48 -21.17 6.25
N LEU A 13 61.97 -20.49 7.27
CA LEU A 13 62.00 -19.02 7.34
C LEU A 13 62.94 -18.50 6.27
N SER A 14 62.44 -17.64 5.40
CA SER A 14 63.32 -16.67 4.71
C SER A 14 62.73 -15.28 5.02
N LEU A 15 63.44 -14.58 5.90
CA LEU A 15 63.31 -13.14 6.12
C LEU A 15 63.80 -12.44 4.84
N MET A 16 62.89 -11.75 4.17
CA MET A 16 63.20 -10.63 3.30
C MET A 16 62.43 -9.43 3.78
N ALA A 17 63.18 -8.44 4.25
CA ALA A 17 62.69 -7.11 4.53
C ALA A 17 62.19 -6.48 3.22
N CYS A 18 60.95 -6.02 3.23
CA CYS A 18 60.46 -5.06 2.25
C CYS A 18 59.93 -3.84 3.00
N GLU A 19 60.32 -2.69 2.50
CA GLU A 19 60.02 -1.35 3.00
C GLU A 19 58.51 -1.09 3.08
N PRO A 20 58.01 -0.18 3.97
CA PRO A 20 56.61 0.15 4.01
C PRO A 20 56.22 1.00 2.82
N SER A 21 55.51 0.42 1.85
CA SER A 21 54.75 1.18 0.86
C SER A 21 53.59 1.87 1.58
N SER A 22 53.52 3.20 1.43
CA SER A 22 52.38 4.01 1.81
C SER A 22 51.14 3.49 1.11
N VAL A 23 50.28 2.82 1.87
CA VAL A 23 48.91 2.50 1.41
C VAL A 23 48.08 3.73 1.72
N ASP A 24 47.66 4.43 0.68
CA ASP A 24 46.61 5.43 0.79
C ASP A 24 45.39 4.77 1.46
N PRO A 25 44.73 5.43 2.41
CA PRO A 25 43.50 4.90 2.98
C PRO A 25 42.47 4.74 1.85
N LYS A 26 41.99 3.50 1.65
CA LYS A 26 40.80 3.26 0.85
C LYS A 26 39.67 4.18 1.37
N PRO A 27 38.85 4.74 0.47
CA PRO A 27 37.67 5.44 0.89
C PRO A 27 36.86 4.49 1.77
N ASP A 28 36.40 5.00 2.90
CA ASP A 28 35.51 4.31 3.82
C ASP A 28 34.41 3.60 2.99
N ASP A 29 34.38 2.28 3.08
CA ASP A 29 33.22 1.51 2.75
C ASP A 29 32.12 2.07 3.69
N LYS A 30 31.29 2.94 3.19
CA LYS A 30 30.01 3.23 3.83
C LYS A 30 29.32 1.87 3.89
N GLU A 31 29.26 1.28 5.07
CA GLU A 31 28.34 0.20 5.32
C GLU A 31 26.99 0.67 4.80
N ASP A 32 26.47 -0.07 3.84
CA ASP A 32 25.15 0.11 3.27
C ASP A 32 24.17 -0.16 4.41
N LYS A 33 23.80 0.90 5.13
CA LYS A 33 22.92 0.84 6.31
C LYS A 33 21.49 0.48 5.94
N ASP A 34 21.16 0.45 4.64
CA ASP A 34 19.79 0.49 4.16
C ASP A 34 19.16 -0.87 3.86
N THR A 35 19.87 -2.00 4.00
CA THR A 35 19.30 -3.24 3.46
C THR A 35 19.15 -4.41 4.42
N LEU A 36 19.65 -4.41 5.65
CA LEU A 36 19.75 -5.65 6.43
C LEU A 36 18.79 -5.84 7.62
N PRO A 37 18.35 -4.86 8.42
CA PRO A 37 17.47 -5.17 9.54
C PRO A 37 16.01 -5.35 9.14
N VAL A 38 15.54 -4.66 8.10
CA VAL A 38 14.11 -4.59 7.73
C VAL A 38 13.66 -5.82 6.96
N ALA A 39 14.52 -6.44 6.18
CA ALA A 39 14.20 -7.60 5.35
C ALA A 39 13.81 -8.87 6.16
N GLN A 40 14.19 -8.94 7.43
CA GLN A 40 13.78 -10.06 8.30
C GLN A 40 12.36 -9.92 8.86
N TYR A 41 11.77 -8.72 8.80
CA TYR A 41 10.42 -8.44 9.28
C TYR A 41 9.45 -8.36 8.09
N GLY A 42 8.39 -9.14 8.13
CA GLY A 42 7.34 -9.15 7.11
C GLY A 42 6.13 -8.31 7.50
N LEU A 43 5.10 -8.37 6.65
CA LEU A 43 3.83 -7.68 6.86
C LEU A 43 3.14 -8.03 8.19
N GLU A 44 3.36 -9.22 8.72
CA GLU A 44 2.77 -9.62 10.02
C GLU A 44 3.37 -8.82 11.19
N TYR A 45 4.65 -8.43 11.12
CA TYR A 45 5.26 -7.53 12.09
C TYR A 45 4.73 -6.10 11.95
N LEU A 46 4.63 -5.61 10.70
CA LEU A 46 4.15 -4.26 10.39
C LEU A 46 2.72 -4.05 10.88
N TYR A 47 1.83 -5.03 10.64
CA TYR A 47 0.40 -4.97 10.98
C TYR A 47 0.01 -5.71 12.26
N ASP A 48 0.97 -6.05 13.12
CA ASP A 48 0.68 -6.62 14.43
C ASP A 48 -0.04 -5.59 15.32
N MET A 49 -1.20 -5.99 15.85
CA MET A 49 -2.05 -5.14 16.69
C MET A 49 -1.68 -5.17 18.19
N ALA A 50 -0.79 -6.08 18.59
CA ALA A 50 -0.45 -6.24 20.01
C ALA A 50 0.43 -5.10 20.52
N THR A 51 1.20 -4.45 19.65
CA THR A 51 2.13 -3.38 20.00
C THR A 51 1.91 -2.16 19.12
N LEU A 52 1.73 -1.01 19.77
CA LEU A 52 1.55 0.28 19.08
C LEU A 52 2.89 0.82 18.59
N ALA A 53 3.05 0.93 17.28
CA ALA A 53 4.22 1.55 16.67
C ALA A 53 4.14 3.09 16.71
N HIS A 54 5.28 3.74 16.45
CA HIS A 54 5.36 5.18 16.22
C HIS A 54 6.08 5.42 14.88
N ILE A 55 5.43 6.15 13.99
CA ILE A 55 5.99 6.61 12.72
C ILE A 55 6.29 8.09 12.84
N THR A 56 7.51 8.49 12.46
CA THR A 56 7.87 9.90 12.25
C THR A 56 8.21 10.09 10.78
N LEU A 57 7.56 11.06 10.15
CA LEU A 57 7.85 11.52 8.79
C LEU A 57 8.64 12.83 8.91
N THR A 58 9.86 12.86 8.38
CA THR A 58 10.70 14.06 8.35
C THR A 58 10.77 14.62 6.94
N VAL A 59 10.52 15.90 6.79
CA VAL A 59 10.52 16.62 5.51
C VAL A 59 11.32 17.90 5.63
N THR A 60 11.90 18.39 4.53
CA THR A 60 12.47 19.73 4.50
C THR A 60 11.35 20.78 4.52
N GLU A 61 11.65 22.02 4.97
CA GLU A 61 10.69 23.12 4.94
C GLU A 61 10.22 23.42 3.51
N ASP A 62 11.12 23.36 2.53
CA ASP A 62 10.80 23.62 1.12
C ASP A 62 9.83 22.54 0.58
N ASP A 63 10.11 21.26 0.80
CA ASP A 63 9.22 20.16 0.37
C ASP A 63 7.85 20.24 1.06
N TRP A 64 7.81 20.61 2.35
CA TRP A 64 6.54 20.76 3.06
C TRP A 64 5.72 21.93 2.50
N ASN A 65 6.37 23.03 2.15
CA ASN A 65 5.72 24.16 1.50
C ASN A 65 5.20 23.79 0.10
N ASP A 66 5.93 22.99 -0.66
CA ASP A 66 5.45 22.43 -1.92
C ASP A 66 4.23 21.54 -1.69
N PHE A 67 4.23 20.70 -0.66
CA PHE A 67 3.11 19.84 -0.29
C PHE A 67 1.81 20.63 0.00
N LEU A 68 1.94 21.74 0.74
CA LEU A 68 0.85 22.64 1.03
C LEU A 68 0.35 23.34 -0.26
N SER A 69 1.28 23.79 -1.10
CA SER A 69 0.99 24.40 -2.40
C SER A 69 0.29 23.43 -3.36
N TYR A 70 0.67 22.16 -3.39
CA TYR A 70 0.01 21.14 -4.21
C TYR A 70 -1.45 20.95 -3.81
N TYR A 71 -1.74 20.91 -2.50
CA TYR A 71 -3.12 20.90 -2.03
C TYR A 71 -3.89 22.15 -2.46
N ASP A 72 -3.28 23.32 -2.37
CA ASP A 72 -3.91 24.58 -2.71
C ASP A 72 -4.22 24.70 -4.20
N GLN A 73 -3.38 24.12 -5.07
CA GLN A 73 -3.59 24.05 -6.51
C GLN A 73 -4.70 23.06 -6.89
N ASN A 74 -4.66 21.87 -6.35
CA ASN A 74 -5.67 20.82 -6.52
C ASN A 74 -5.73 19.93 -5.29
N PRO A 75 -6.75 20.04 -4.44
CA PRO A 75 -6.87 19.18 -3.26
C PRO A 75 -6.87 17.69 -3.58
N HIS A 76 -7.19 17.29 -4.82
CA HIS A 76 -7.25 15.90 -5.26
C HIS A 76 -6.01 15.40 -6.03
N ASN A 77 -4.96 16.22 -6.13
CA ASN A 77 -3.71 15.77 -6.75
C ASN A 77 -3.13 14.55 -6.04
N GLU A 78 -2.30 13.79 -6.72
CA GLU A 78 -1.58 12.63 -6.16
C GLU A 78 -0.05 12.79 -6.28
N GLU A 79 0.44 14.03 -6.28
CA GLU A 79 1.88 14.31 -6.29
C GLU A 79 2.53 13.93 -4.97
N TYR A 80 3.74 13.38 -5.08
CA TYR A 80 4.57 12.99 -3.94
C TYR A 80 5.65 14.04 -3.68
N ILE A 81 5.92 14.26 -2.41
CA ILE A 81 7.14 14.93 -1.95
C ILE A 81 8.07 13.93 -1.29
N PRO A 82 9.41 14.15 -1.30
CA PRO A 82 10.34 13.32 -0.57
C PRO A 82 10.22 13.52 0.93
N ALA A 83 10.48 12.43 1.67
CA ALA A 83 10.55 12.43 3.12
C ALA A 83 11.48 11.32 3.61
N SER A 84 11.97 11.46 4.86
CA SER A 84 12.53 10.34 5.62
C SER A 84 11.46 9.71 6.49
N PHE A 85 11.54 8.41 6.68
CA PHE A 85 10.61 7.58 7.41
C PHE A 85 11.32 6.90 8.57
N GLU A 86 10.85 7.16 9.76
CA GLU A 86 11.30 6.49 10.96
C GLU A 86 10.15 5.65 11.53
N TYR A 87 10.45 4.42 11.95
CA TYR A 87 9.50 3.50 12.54
C TYR A 87 10.06 2.90 13.82
N GLU A 88 9.38 3.14 14.93
CA GLU A 88 9.74 2.59 16.23
C GLU A 88 8.66 1.62 16.73
N LYS A 89 9.07 0.41 17.11
CA LYS A 89 8.18 -0.60 17.68
C LYS A 89 8.95 -1.51 18.64
N SER A 90 8.43 -1.73 19.83
CA SER A 90 9.02 -2.65 20.84
C SER A 90 10.49 -2.37 21.17
N GLY A 91 10.94 -1.11 21.08
CA GLY A 91 12.32 -0.70 21.35
C GLY A 91 13.27 -0.86 20.15
N GLU A 92 12.78 -1.33 19.02
CA GLU A 92 13.51 -1.35 17.74
C GLU A 92 13.18 -0.09 16.96
N LYS A 93 14.16 0.44 16.25
CA LYS A 93 14.06 1.62 15.40
C LYS A 93 14.59 1.32 14.00
N PHE A 94 13.82 1.70 13.01
CA PHE A 94 14.15 1.58 11.59
C PHE A 94 14.04 2.94 10.93
N GLU A 95 14.93 3.21 9.99
CA GLU A 95 14.96 4.45 9.23
C GLU A 95 15.07 4.14 7.74
N LEU A 96 14.32 4.86 6.93
CA LEU A 96 14.43 4.86 5.46
C LEU A 96 14.42 6.30 4.97
N ASP A 97 15.30 6.60 4.05
CA ASP A 97 15.35 7.90 3.39
C ASP A 97 14.68 7.85 2.01
N SER A 98 14.39 9.02 1.47
CA SER A 98 13.89 9.18 0.10
C SER A 98 12.61 8.39 -0.20
N ILE A 99 11.73 8.29 0.79
CA ILE A 99 10.38 7.77 0.57
C ILE A 99 9.47 8.87 0.02
N GLY A 100 8.38 8.50 -0.66
CA GLY A 100 7.36 9.45 -1.10
C GLY A 100 6.20 9.56 -0.13
N ILE A 101 5.79 10.79 0.19
CA ILE A 101 4.54 11.03 0.91
C ILE A 101 3.59 11.90 0.10
N ARG A 102 2.29 11.64 0.16
CA ARG A 102 1.24 12.44 -0.46
C ARG A 102 -0.04 12.47 0.36
N LEU A 103 -0.90 13.44 0.08
CA LEU A 103 -2.24 13.46 0.67
C LEU A 103 -3.15 12.39 0.04
N ARG A 104 -4.09 11.91 0.84
CA ARG A 104 -5.13 10.95 0.44
C ARG A 104 -6.52 11.37 0.91
N GLY A 105 -7.49 10.58 0.46
CA GLY A 105 -8.90 10.79 0.75
C GLY A 105 -9.63 11.39 -0.46
N ASN A 106 -10.95 11.33 -0.40
CA ASN A 106 -11.84 12.03 -1.33
C ASN A 106 -12.54 13.17 -0.56
N THR A 107 -13.70 12.95 -0.02
CA THR A 107 -14.42 13.92 0.81
C THR A 107 -13.76 14.21 2.16
N SER A 108 -12.87 13.33 2.61
CA SER A 108 -12.09 13.46 3.84
C SER A 108 -10.73 14.15 3.67
N ARG A 109 -10.36 14.53 2.43
CA ARG A 109 -9.07 15.17 2.16
C ARG A 109 -9.04 16.58 2.79
N ARG A 110 -7.95 16.87 3.48
CA ARG A 110 -7.78 18.14 4.21
C ARG A 110 -6.34 18.62 4.10
N ARG A 111 -6.17 19.95 4.05
CA ARG A 111 -4.86 20.60 4.17
C ARG A 111 -4.27 20.29 5.55
N PRO A 112 -3.02 19.81 5.64
CA PRO A 112 -2.47 19.34 6.92
C PRO A 112 -2.02 20.47 7.85
N GLU A 113 -1.82 21.68 7.34
CA GLU A 113 -1.43 22.83 8.12
C GLU A 113 -2.01 24.12 7.54
N GLY A 114 -2.46 25.03 8.39
CA GLY A 114 -2.87 26.40 8.07
C GLY A 114 -4.03 26.48 7.08
N SER A 115 -4.23 27.68 6.55
CA SER A 115 -5.22 28.01 5.52
C SER A 115 -4.60 27.99 4.12
N VAL A 116 -5.43 27.98 3.08
CA VAL A 116 -4.99 28.08 1.67
C VAL A 116 -4.11 29.33 1.46
N GLY A 117 -2.94 29.12 0.87
CA GLY A 117 -1.95 30.16 0.61
C GLY A 117 -0.99 30.46 1.77
N GLU A 118 -1.18 29.84 2.93
CA GLU A 118 -0.22 29.97 4.04
C GLU A 118 0.94 28.99 3.85
N MET A 119 2.15 29.44 4.15
CA MET A 119 3.35 28.61 4.19
C MET A 119 3.50 27.98 5.58
N HIS A 120 4.41 27.03 5.71
CA HIS A 120 4.76 26.42 6.97
C HIS A 120 5.17 27.46 8.02
N SER A 121 4.83 27.15 9.27
CA SER A 121 5.27 27.92 10.43
C SER A 121 5.43 26.99 11.64
N ALA A 122 6.52 27.14 12.37
CA ALA A 122 6.79 26.34 13.58
C ALA A 122 5.67 26.37 14.63
N ASN A 123 4.78 27.38 14.57
CA ASN A 123 3.57 27.47 15.41
C ASN A 123 2.29 27.38 14.56
N GLY A 124 2.35 26.73 13.40
CA GLY A 124 1.23 26.58 12.49
C GLY A 124 0.04 25.84 13.11
N ASP A 125 -1.15 26.06 12.55
CA ASP A 125 -2.38 25.34 12.94
C ASP A 125 -2.44 24.01 12.21
N TRP A 126 -2.04 22.94 12.88
CA TRP A 126 -1.96 21.60 12.32
C TRP A 126 -3.32 20.88 12.30
N HIS A 127 -3.61 20.26 11.18
CA HIS A 127 -4.84 19.54 10.96
C HIS A 127 -4.59 18.06 10.68
N HIS A 128 -5.45 17.20 11.21
CA HIS A 128 -5.44 15.79 10.80
C HIS A 128 -5.75 15.66 9.32
N ALA A 129 -4.92 14.92 8.61
CA ALA A 129 -5.07 14.57 7.20
C ALA A 129 -4.74 13.09 6.99
N HIS A 130 -5.14 12.51 5.87
CA HIS A 130 -4.74 11.17 5.46
C HIS A 130 -3.49 11.24 4.61
N PHE A 131 -2.54 10.34 4.84
CA PHE A 131 -1.29 10.26 4.08
C PHE A 131 -1.16 8.92 3.38
N GLY A 132 -0.63 8.94 2.16
CA GLY A 132 -0.06 7.79 1.48
C GLY A 132 1.44 7.84 1.57
N VAL A 133 2.05 6.77 2.03
CA VAL A 133 3.51 6.59 2.03
C VAL A 133 3.84 5.56 0.96
N LYS A 134 4.74 5.88 0.06
CA LYS A 134 5.25 5.00 -0.99
C LYS A 134 6.75 4.88 -0.83
N PHE A 135 7.23 3.69 -0.54
CA PHE A 135 8.64 3.48 -0.22
C PHE A 135 9.53 3.51 -1.47
N ASP A 136 9.02 3.07 -2.60
CA ASP A 136 9.73 3.00 -3.88
C ASP A 136 9.48 4.20 -4.82
N GLU A 137 9.06 5.37 -4.29
CA GLU A 137 8.78 6.53 -5.14
C GLU A 137 10.06 7.13 -5.74
N PHE A 138 11.08 7.30 -4.90
CA PHE A 138 12.35 7.94 -5.29
C PHE A 138 13.53 6.97 -5.32
N VAL A 139 13.39 5.79 -4.72
CA VAL A 139 14.39 4.72 -4.73
C VAL A 139 13.73 3.44 -5.24
N GLU A 140 14.14 2.97 -6.41
CA GLU A 140 13.57 1.78 -7.05
C GLU A 140 13.68 0.55 -6.14
N ASP A 141 12.60 -0.25 -6.09
CA ASP A 141 12.47 -1.47 -5.29
C ASP A 141 12.61 -1.31 -3.76
N GLN A 142 12.66 -0.07 -3.25
CA GLN A 142 12.68 0.15 -1.80
C GLN A 142 11.37 -0.31 -1.15
N THR A 143 11.47 -1.06 -0.05
CA THR A 143 10.33 -1.56 0.70
C THR A 143 10.55 -1.44 2.20
N PHE A 144 9.46 -1.40 2.96
CA PHE A 144 9.49 -1.53 4.41
C PHE A 144 8.68 -2.75 4.85
N CYS A 145 9.30 -3.71 5.53
CA CYS A 145 8.66 -4.99 5.90
C CYS A 145 7.96 -5.66 4.71
N THR A 146 8.59 -5.66 3.54
CA THR A 146 8.08 -6.13 2.24
C THR A 146 6.90 -5.34 1.64
N ALA A 147 6.42 -4.28 2.29
CA ALA A 147 5.44 -3.37 1.74
C ALA A 147 6.10 -2.34 0.80
N ASP A 148 5.53 -2.13 -0.39
CA ASP A 148 5.89 -1.03 -1.29
C ASP A 148 5.23 0.30 -0.89
N ARG A 149 4.12 0.22 -0.13
CA ARG A 149 3.35 1.36 0.36
C ARG A 149 2.48 1.04 1.55
N ILE A 150 2.17 2.07 2.33
CA ILE A 150 1.22 2.03 3.43
C ILE A 150 0.31 3.25 3.38
N TYR A 151 -0.83 3.16 4.07
CA TYR A 151 -1.75 4.28 4.21
C TYR A 151 -1.94 4.63 5.68
N LEU A 152 -1.84 5.92 5.99
CA LEU A 152 -2.05 6.48 7.30
C LEU A 152 -3.38 7.24 7.27
N LYS A 153 -4.43 6.65 7.85
CA LYS A 153 -5.77 7.26 7.90
C LYS A 153 -6.07 7.76 9.30
N TRP A 154 -6.40 9.04 9.42
CA TRP A 154 -6.94 9.57 10.65
C TRP A 154 -8.42 9.22 10.78
N HIS A 155 -8.94 9.25 12.00
CA HIS A 155 -10.28 8.76 12.34
C HIS A 155 -11.34 9.85 12.18
N LYS A 156 -11.56 10.29 10.91
CA LYS A 156 -12.59 11.29 10.62
C LYS A 156 -13.97 10.75 11.00
N ASP A 157 -14.72 11.54 11.76
CA ASP A 157 -16.08 11.20 12.21
C ASP A 157 -16.18 9.89 13.01
N ASP A 158 -15.06 9.40 13.57
CA ASP A 158 -14.98 8.22 14.43
C ASP A 158 -14.34 8.57 15.78
N ALA A 159 -15.17 9.01 16.71
CA ALA A 159 -14.71 9.43 18.04
C ALA A 159 -14.07 8.31 18.88
N ASN A 160 -14.30 7.04 18.52
CA ASN A 160 -13.78 5.88 19.22
C ASN A 160 -12.53 5.29 18.56
N TYR A 161 -12.14 5.77 17.39
CA TYR A 161 -10.97 5.29 16.61
C TYR A 161 -11.03 3.79 16.28
N CYS A 162 -12.23 3.23 16.13
CA CYS A 162 -12.35 1.78 15.97
C CYS A 162 -12.89 1.32 14.61
N ARG A 163 -13.59 2.15 13.84
CA ARG A 163 -14.30 1.70 12.63
C ARG A 163 -13.38 1.00 11.64
N GLU A 164 -12.28 1.65 11.25
CA GLU A 164 -11.33 1.12 10.28
C GLU A 164 -10.65 -0.17 10.77
N VAL A 165 -9.88 -0.07 11.83
CA VAL A 165 -9.03 -1.18 12.30
C VAL A 165 -9.88 -2.35 12.79
N TYR A 166 -10.98 -2.08 13.49
CA TYR A 166 -11.88 -3.12 13.96
C TYR A 166 -12.57 -3.85 12.81
N SER A 167 -13.04 -3.13 11.79
CA SER A 167 -13.69 -3.76 10.63
C SER A 167 -12.73 -4.66 9.87
N TYR A 168 -11.48 -4.22 9.62
CA TYR A 168 -10.48 -5.07 8.98
C TYR A 168 -10.07 -6.28 9.83
N ASP A 169 -9.98 -6.13 11.15
CA ASP A 169 -9.77 -7.27 12.05
C ASP A 169 -10.94 -8.26 11.99
N LEU A 170 -12.19 -7.76 11.94
CA LEU A 170 -13.37 -8.59 11.81
C LEU A 170 -13.39 -9.37 10.49
N PHE A 171 -13.07 -8.74 9.36
CA PHE A 171 -12.92 -9.45 8.08
C PHE A 171 -11.94 -10.61 8.20
N ARG A 172 -10.76 -10.39 8.78
CA ARG A 172 -9.74 -11.43 8.96
C ARG A 172 -10.23 -12.57 9.85
N ARG A 173 -10.89 -12.27 10.98
CA ARG A 173 -11.46 -13.27 11.89
C ARG A 173 -12.54 -14.13 11.24
N PHE A 174 -13.30 -13.56 10.32
CA PHE A 174 -14.31 -14.27 9.54
C PHE A 174 -13.74 -14.95 8.27
N GLY A 175 -12.42 -15.02 8.14
CA GLY A 175 -11.74 -15.72 7.06
C GLY A 175 -11.75 -14.97 5.73
N VAL A 176 -12.04 -13.67 5.74
CA VAL A 176 -11.94 -12.81 4.54
C VAL A 176 -10.49 -12.38 4.38
N TRP A 177 -9.66 -13.29 3.93
CA TRP A 177 -8.23 -13.13 3.75
C TRP A 177 -7.88 -12.09 2.66
N SER A 178 -8.82 -11.75 1.78
CA SER A 178 -8.67 -10.72 0.75
C SER A 178 -8.77 -9.29 1.30
N ALA A 179 -9.34 -9.10 2.50
CA ALA A 179 -9.36 -7.78 3.11
C ALA A 179 -7.95 -7.27 3.40
N PRO A 180 -7.68 -5.95 3.30
CA PRO A 180 -6.41 -5.36 3.71
C PRO A 180 -6.08 -5.66 5.17
N ARG A 181 -4.79 -5.69 5.49
CA ARG A 181 -4.32 -5.65 6.88
C ARG A 181 -4.46 -4.24 7.42
N ALA A 182 -4.76 -4.13 8.72
CA ALA A 182 -4.76 -2.84 9.40
C ALA A 182 -4.35 -3.00 10.86
N CYS A 183 -3.69 -1.97 11.40
CA CYS A 183 -3.40 -1.83 12.82
C CYS A 183 -3.39 -0.35 13.21
N TYR A 184 -3.11 -0.05 14.48
CA TYR A 184 -2.90 1.32 14.92
C TYR A 184 -1.42 1.69 14.90
N THR A 185 -1.14 2.97 14.66
CA THR A 185 0.18 3.57 14.82
C THR A 185 0.06 4.99 15.36
N ARG A 186 1.08 5.48 16.03
CA ARG A 186 1.23 6.91 16.31
C ARG A 186 1.90 7.55 15.12
N LEU A 187 1.53 8.79 14.83
CA LEU A 187 2.14 9.57 13.76
C LEU A 187 2.68 10.88 14.30
N SER A 188 3.91 11.21 13.93
CA SER A 188 4.50 12.54 14.06
C SER A 188 4.99 13.01 12.71
N ILE A 189 4.98 14.32 12.50
CA ILE A 189 5.57 14.98 11.33
C ILE A 189 6.61 15.96 11.86
N PHE A 190 7.81 15.90 11.29
CA PHE A 190 8.91 16.80 11.60
C PHE A 190 9.28 17.59 10.34
N VAL A 191 9.10 18.89 10.38
CA VAL A 191 9.63 19.79 9.37
C VAL A 191 11.00 20.25 9.84
N GLU A 192 12.01 20.06 9.00
CA GLU A 192 13.38 20.44 9.33
C GLU A 192 13.50 21.93 9.60
N GLY A 193 14.13 22.26 10.70
CA GLY A 193 14.20 23.64 11.21
C GLY A 193 13.29 23.94 12.38
N ASP A 194 12.28 23.11 12.63
CA ASP A 194 11.46 23.17 13.84
C ASP A 194 12.19 22.66 15.08
N ASP A 195 11.76 23.10 16.26
CA ASP A 195 12.34 22.65 17.52
C ASP A 195 12.07 21.18 17.82
N LYS A 196 10.96 20.62 17.32
CA LYS A 196 10.50 19.25 17.58
C LYS A 196 9.42 18.79 16.60
N PRO A 197 9.26 17.46 16.41
CA PRO A 197 8.14 16.91 15.66
C PRO A 197 6.78 17.28 16.24
N VAL A 198 5.80 17.47 15.35
CA VAL A 198 4.40 17.66 15.71
C VAL A 198 3.72 16.30 15.82
N TYR A 199 3.18 16.01 16.99
CA TYR A 199 2.44 14.77 17.20
C TYR A 199 1.03 14.87 16.63
N MET A 200 0.76 14.09 15.57
CA MET A 200 -0.52 14.06 14.85
C MET A 200 -1.56 13.16 15.52
N GLY A 201 -1.18 12.34 16.47
CA GLY A 201 -2.10 11.43 17.17
C GLY A 201 -2.00 9.97 16.74
N VAL A 202 -3.08 9.21 17.01
CA VAL A 202 -3.20 7.79 16.62
C VAL A 202 -3.89 7.70 15.29
N TYR A 203 -3.32 6.91 14.38
CA TYR A 203 -3.78 6.68 13.03
C TYR A 203 -4.06 5.20 12.78
N ALA A 204 -4.96 4.90 11.86
CA ALA A 204 -5.05 3.58 11.27
C ALA A 204 -3.93 3.43 10.23
N LEU A 205 -3.08 2.44 10.40
CA LEU A 205 -2.08 1.99 9.43
C LEU A 205 -2.71 0.89 8.59
N ILE A 206 -2.92 1.13 7.29
CA ILE A 206 -3.64 0.24 6.38
C ILE A 206 -2.74 -0.20 5.25
N GLU A 207 -2.86 -1.47 4.86
CA GLU A 207 -2.13 -2.09 3.75
C GLU A 207 -2.44 -1.39 2.43
N GLY A 208 -1.38 -1.09 1.67
CA GLY A 208 -1.50 -0.48 0.35
C GLY A 208 -2.03 -1.48 -0.68
N MET A 209 -3.11 -1.11 -1.37
CA MET A 209 -3.79 -1.97 -2.34
C MET A 209 -3.13 -1.91 -3.71
N LYS A 210 -1.97 -2.57 -3.86
CA LYS A 210 -1.23 -2.65 -5.12
C LYS A 210 -0.30 -3.89 -5.18
N ASP A 211 0.91 -3.74 -5.66
CA ASP A 211 1.82 -4.84 -5.99
C ASP A 211 2.20 -5.68 -4.76
N SER A 212 2.63 -5.06 -3.65
CA SER A 212 2.96 -5.80 -2.42
C SER A 212 1.76 -6.53 -1.80
N TYR A 213 0.54 -5.93 -1.91
CA TYR A 213 -0.68 -6.60 -1.51
C TYR A 213 -0.91 -7.90 -2.31
N LEU A 214 -0.82 -7.85 -3.64
CA LEU A 214 -1.00 -9.02 -4.49
C LEU A 214 0.07 -10.08 -4.23
N ARG A 215 1.34 -9.67 -4.18
CA ARG A 215 2.48 -10.54 -3.89
C ARG A 215 2.29 -11.30 -2.58
N SER A 216 1.91 -10.63 -1.52
CA SER A 216 1.70 -11.26 -0.20
C SER A 216 0.60 -12.33 -0.21
N ARG A 217 -0.42 -12.20 -1.07
CA ARG A 217 -1.49 -13.21 -1.23
C ARG A 217 -1.03 -14.37 -2.10
N VAL A 218 -0.15 -14.14 -3.07
CA VAL A 218 0.50 -15.22 -3.84
C VAL A 218 1.44 -16.02 -2.93
N GLU A 219 2.28 -15.38 -2.14
CA GLU A 219 3.17 -16.03 -1.17
C GLU A 219 2.39 -16.85 -0.12
N ALA A 220 1.23 -16.37 0.29
CA ALA A 220 0.32 -17.09 1.17
C ALA A 220 -0.50 -18.21 0.48
N GLY A 221 -0.28 -18.48 -0.80
CA GLY A 221 -1.02 -19.49 -1.59
C GLY A 221 -2.50 -19.18 -1.79
N LYS A 222 -2.90 -17.90 -1.68
CA LYS A 222 -4.28 -17.43 -1.85
C LYS A 222 -4.58 -17.02 -3.29
N TYR A 223 -3.66 -16.33 -3.94
CA TYR A 223 -3.67 -16.05 -5.37
C TYR A 223 -2.67 -16.95 -6.09
N THR A 224 -2.89 -17.20 -7.36
CA THR A 224 -1.98 -17.97 -8.22
C THR A 224 -0.98 -17.08 -8.93
N THR A 225 -1.24 -15.78 -9.03
CA THR A 225 -0.38 -14.80 -9.69
C THR A 225 -0.63 -13.40 -9.13
N GLU A 226 0.36 -12.53 -9.21
CA GLU A 226 0.23 -11.09 -8.98
C GLU A 226 0.03 -10.30 -10.29
N ASP A 227 0.07 -10.99 -11.43
CA ASP A 227 0.04 -10.40 -12.77
C ASP A 227 -1.37 -10.16 -13.33
N GLY A 228 -2.41 -10.34 -12.50
CA GLY A 228 -3.79 -10.08 -12.88
C GLY A 228 -4.16 -8.59 -12.89
N PHE A 229 -5.37 -8.29 -13.34
CA PHE A 229 -5.92 -6.94 -13.38
C PHE A 229 -6.61 -6.61 -12.07
N LEU A 230 -6.09 -5.60 -11.37
CA LEU A 230 -6.68 -5.02 -10.15
C LEU A 230 -7.38 -3.72 -10.51
N TRP A 231 -8.67 -3.64 -10.24
CA TRP A 231 -9.49 -2.46 -10.43
C TRP A 231 -9.95 -1.90 -9.08
N LYS A 232 -9.91 -0.58 -8.93
CA LYS A 232 -10.61 0.12 -7.86
C LYS A 232 -11.97 0.56 -8.38
N ALA A 233 -13.02 0.26 -7.63
CA ALA A 233 -14.38 0.68 -7.91
C ALA A 233 -14.71 1.97 -7.14
N SER A 234 -15.24 2.95 -7.84
CA SER A 234 -15.72 4.22 -7.32
C SER A 234 -17.25 4.30 -7.45
N TYR A 235 -17.85 5.35 -6.91
CA TYR A 235 -19.30 5.54 -6.84
C TYR A 235 -20.04 5.18 -8.16
N GLY A 236 -21.05 4.32 -8.05
CA GLY A 236 -21.83 3.82 -9.17
C GLY A 236 -21.33 2.52 -9.80
N ALA A 237 -20.23 1.95 -9.33
CA ALA A 237 -19.61 0.73 -9.86
C ALA A 237 -20.44 -0.53 -9.52
N ASN A 238 -21.62 -0.67 -10.10
CA ASN A 238 -22.61 -1.69 -9.74
C ASN A 238 -22.49 -3.00 -10.54
N LEU A 239 -21.45 -3.17 -11.36
CA LEU A 239 -21.22 -4.34 -12.20
C LEU A 239 -22.42 -4.69 -13.12
N SER A 240 -23.11 -3.67 -13.64
CA SER A 240 -24.16 -3.86 -14.64
C SER A 240 -23.62 -3.58 -16.04
N PRO A 241 -24.22 -4.18 -17.10
CA PRO A 241 -23.81 -3.93 -18.49
C PRO A 241 -23.82 -2.45 -18.87
N SER A 242 -24.72 -1.66 -18.29
CA SER A 242 -24.81 -0.21 -18.58
C SER A 242 -23.61 0.59 -18.08
N THR A 243 -22.87 0.09 -17.09
CA THR A 243 -21.66 0.74 -16.57
C THR A 243 -20.37 0.29 -17.29
N MET A 244 -20.45 -0.73 -18.16
CA MET A 244 -19.30 -1.29 -18.88
C MET A 244 -18.97 -0.50 -20.16
N THR A 245 -18.70 0.78 -20.01
CA THR A 245 -18.30 1.68 -21.12
C THR A 245 -16.85 2.11 -20.97
N ASP A 246 -16.20 2.48 -22.07
CA ASP A 246 -14.81 2.96 -22.04
C ASP A 246 -14.66 4.26 -21.24
N ASN A 247 -15.69 5.07 -21.17
CA ASN A 247 -15.71 6.30 -20.38
C ASN A 247 -15.76 6.03 -18.86
N ASN A 248 -16.26 4.87 -18.44
CA ASN A 248 -16.32 4.48 -17.04
C ASN A 248 -15.11 3.67 -16.57
N MET A 249 -14.30 3.18 -17.50
CA MET A 249 -13.16 2.30 -17.21
C MET A 249 -11.87 2.92 -17.74
N GLY A 250 -10.90 3.18 -16.88
CA GLY A 250 -9.65 3.80 -17.30
C GLY A 250 -8.52 3.66 -16.31
N VAL A 251 -7.55 4.52 -16.46
CA VAL A 251 -6.45 4.72 -15.52
C VAL A 251 -6.57 6.14 -15.02
N GLU A 252 -6.90 6.28 -13.76
CA GLU A 252 -7.04 7.59 -13.12
C GLU A 252 -5.74 8.41 -13.20
N VAL A 253 -5.89 9.69 -13.49
CA VAL A 253 -4.84 10.71 -13.44
C VAL A 253 -5.30 11.79 -12.46
N ALA A 254 -4.53 12.04 -11.44
CA ALA A 254 -4.81 13.05 -10.41
C ALA A 254 -3.70 14.09 -10.44
N ALA A 255 -3.72 14.94 -11.44
CA ALA A 255 -2.69 15.96 -11.74
C ALA A 255 -2.80 17.18 -10.82
N LEU A 256 -1.72 17.96 -10.71
CA LEU A 256 -1.74 19.26 -10.04
C LEU A 256 -2.71 20.23 -10.71
N ASN A 257 -2.71 20.26 -12.04
CA ASN A 257 -3.72 21.01 -12.78
C ASN A 257 -5.02 20.20 -12.85
N PRO A 258 -6.13 20.65 -12.20
CA PRO A 258 -7.39 19.90 -12.22
C PRO A 258 -7.94 19.60 -13.61
N SER A 259 -7.62 20.43 -14.61
CA SER A 259 -8.08 20.22 -16.00
C SER A 259 -7.40 19.05 -16.71
N GLU A 260 -6.31 18.56 -16.17
CA GLU A 260 -5.55 17.39 -16.67
C GLU A 260 -5.88 16.11 -15.89
N SER A 261 -6.75 16.21 -14.89
CA SER A 261 -7.17 15.07 -14.10
C SER A 261 -8.25 14.28 -14.81
N GLU A 262 -8.14 12.94 -14.72
CA GLU A 262 -9.12 11.99 -15.25
C GLU A 262 -9.58 11.06 -14.15
N THR A 263 -10.88 10.87 -14.00
CA THR A 263 -11.48 9.98 -13.02
C THR A 263 -12.36 8.94 -13.70
N TYR A 264 -12.40 7.75 -13.12
CA TYR A 264 -13.14 6.62 -13.69
C TYR A 264 -13.94 5.89 -12.61
N MET A 265 -15.07 5.34 -12.99
CA MET A 265 -15.88 4.47 -12.12
C MET A 265 -15.14 3.17 -11.78
N TYR A 266 -14.37 2.65 -12.75
CA TYR A 266 -13.46 1.52 -12.58
C TYR A 266 -12.06 1.96 -12.99
N ASP A 267 -11.19 2.13 -12.01
CA ASP A 267 -9.82 2.59 -12.20
C ASP A 267 -8.84 1.41 -12.15
N LEU A 268 -8.07 1.19 -13.21
CA LEU A 268 -7.10 0.11 -13.33
C LEU A 268 -5.83 0.44 -12.55
N LYS A 269 -5.56 -0.31 -11.48
CA LYS A 269 -4.41 -0.09 -10.59
C LYS A 269 -3.14 -0.83 -11.01
N THR A 270 -3.27 -2.00 -11.66
CA THR A 270 -2.11 -2.80 -12.11
C THR A 270 -2.13 -2.99 -13.62
N LYS A 271 -0.95 -3.31 -14.20
CA LYS A 271 -0.82 -3.59 -15.66
C LYS A 271 -1.45 -2.51 -16.56
N LYS A 272 -1.32 -1.25 -16.18
CA LYS A 272 -1.97 -0.09 -16.82
C LYS A 272 -1.76 -0.02 -18.35
N LYS A 273 -0.61 -0.51 -18.86
CA LYS A 273 -0.32 -0.59 -20.29
C LYS A 273 -1.22 -1.58 -21.06
N LYS A 274 -1.92 -2.46 -20.34
CA LYS A 274 -2.86 -3.46 -20.90
C LYS A 274 -4.33 -3.07 -20.65
N LEU A 275 -4.63 -1.78 -20.62
CA LEU A 275 -5.97 -1.27 -20.32
C LEU A 275 -7.05 -1.86 -21.26
N THR A 276 -6.76 -2.04 -22.55
CA THR A 276 -7.71 -2.62 -23.50
C THR A 276 -8.09 -4.06 -23.12
N GLU A 277 -7.10 -4.90 -22.83
CA GLU A 277 -7.33 -6.28 -22.40
C GLU A 277 -8.10 -6.33 -21.07
N ALA A 278 -7.75 -5.46 -20.13
CA ALA A 278 -8.41 -5.35 -18.83
C ALA A 278 -9.89 -4.93 -18.97
N ARG A 279 -10.19 -3.97 -19.85
CA ARG A 279 -11.56 -3.56 -20.18
C ARG A 279 -12.38 -4.70 -20.76
N GLU A 280 -11.82 -5.42 -21.72
CA GLU A 280 -12.49 -6.56 -22.37
C GLU A 280 -12.79 -7.67 -21.36
N GLN A 281 -11.86 -7.98 -20.44
CA GLN A 281 -12.09 -8.98 -19.41
C GLN A 281 -13.21 -8.57 -18.45
N LEU A 282 -13.21 -7.34 -17.93
CA LEU A 282 -14.25 -6.85 -17.02
C LEU A 282 -15.62 -6.82 -17.72
N LYS A 283 -15.68 -6.32 -18.97
CA LYS A 283 -16.91 -6.33 -19.79
C LYS A 283 -17.45 -7.74 -20.01
N SER A 284 -16.58 -8.68 -20.39
CA SER A 284 -16.98 -10.07 -20.62
C SER A 284 -17.57 -10.68 -19.35
N PHE A 285 -16.87 -10.55 -18.20
CA PHE A 285 -17.36 -11.08 -16.94
C PHE A 285 -18.76 -10.53 -16.58
N VAL A 286 -18.93 -9.21 -16.68
CA VAL A 286 -20.22 -8.58 -16.34
C VAL A 286 -21.32 -8.98 -17.30
N ASN A 287 -21.05 -9.01 -18.60
CA ASN A 287 -22.04 -9.41 -19.61
C ASN A 287 -22.43 -10.88 -19.46
N ASP A 288 -21.46 -11.78 -19.34
CA ASP A 288 -21.73 -13.23 -19.17
C ASP A 288 -22.57 -13.50 -17.92
N MET A 289 -22.27 -12.85 -16.81
CA MET A 289 -23.06 -12.97 -15.59
C MET A 289 -24.49 -12.46 -15.77
N ASN A 290 -24.69 -11.34 -16.49
CA ASN A 290 -25.98 -10.67 -16.60
C ASN A 290 -26.91 -11.28 -17.68
N VAL A 291 -26.39 -12.03 -18.66
CA VAL A 291 -27.25 -12.74 -19.63
C VAL A 291 -27.83 -14.03 -19.05
N LEU A 292 -27.27 -14.55 -17.97
CA LEU A 292 -27.75 -15.75 -17.31
C LEU A 292 -28.94 -15.42 -16.39
N LYS A 293 -29.96 -16.29 -16.42
CA LYS A 293 -31.19 -16.07 -15.66
C LYS A 293 -30.90 -16.18 -14.15
N SER A 294 -31.35 -15.18 -13.41
CA SER A 294 -31.27 -15.18 -11.95
C SER A 294 -31.90 -16.45 -11.35
N GLY A 295 -31.18 -17.13 -10.45
CA GLY A 295 -31.58 -18.36 -9.81
C GLY A 295 -31.47 -19.63 -10.68
N SER A 296 -30.94 -19.52 -11.90
CA SER A 296 -30.73 -20.69 -12.77
C SER A 296 -29.53 -21.54 -12.34
N ALA A 297 -29.52 -22.81 -12.74
CA ALA A 297 -28.39 -23.71 -12.53
C ALA A 297 -27.14 -23.24 -13.30
N GLU A 298 -27.35 -22.66 -14.48
CA GLU A 298 -26.29 -22.12 -15.34
C GLU A 298 -25.59 -20.94 -14.67
N LEU A 299 -26.33 -19.99 -14.09
CA LEU A 299 -25.75 -18.88 -13.32
C LEU A 299 -24.97 -19.38 -12.12
N LYS A 300 -25.53 -20.35 -11.37
CA LYS A 300 -24.82 -20.95 -10.25
C LYS A 300 -23.50 -21.58 -10.69
N ALA A 301 -23.50 -22.40 -11.74
CA ALA A 301 -22.31 -23.05 -12.26
C ALA A 301 -21.28 -22.03 -12.76
N TYR A 302 -21.70 -20.96 -13.42
CA TYR A 302 -20.82 -19.88 -13.87
C TYR A 302 -20.14 -19.19 -12.69
N LEU A 303 -20.90 -18.82 -11.66
CA LEU A 303 -20.36 -18.15 -10.46
C LEU A 303 -19.40 -19.06 -9.69
N GLU A 304 -19.75 -20.33 -9.48
CA GLU A 304 -18.85 -21.29 -8.79
C GLU A 304 -17.54 -21.52 -9.57
N ALA A 305 -17.58 -21.47 -10.90
CA ALA A 305 -16.38 -21.56 -11.73
C ALA A 305 -15.51 -20.29 -11.65
N ARG A 306 -16.11 -19.11 -11.64
CA ARG A 306 -15.42 -17.81 -11.83
C ARG A 306 -15.19 -17.03 -10.54
N VAL A 307 -15.99 -17.20 -9.52
CA VAL A 307 -15.96 -16.43 -8.27
C VAL A 307 -15.65 -17.35 -7.10
N ASP A 308 -14.88 -16.87 -6.13
CA ASP A 308 -14.83 -17.51 -4.81
C ASP A 308 -16.09 -17.09 -4.04
N VAL A 309 -17.17 -17.89 -4.22
CA VAL A 309 -18.49 -17.55 -3.70
C VAL A 309 -18.52 -17.54 -2.17
N ASP A 310 -17.81 -18.44 -1.50
CA ASP A 310 -17.74 -18.47 -0.03
C ASP A 310 -17.04 -17.21 0.51
N LEU A 311 -15.91 -16.83 -0.07
CA LEU A 311 -15.19 -15.62 0.30
C LEU A 311 -16.04 -14.35 0.05
N PHE A 312 -16.72 -14.30 -1.09
CA PHE A 312 -17.62 -13.20 -1.42
C PHE A 312 -18.75 -13.05 -0.40
N LEU A 313 -19.42 -14.16 -0.05
CA LEU A 313 -20.52 -14.16 0.93
C LEU A 313 -20.05 -13.78 2.33
N ARG A 314 -18.85 -14.22 2.75
CA ARG A 314 -18.25 -13.81 4.02
C ARG A 314 -17.96 -12.32 4.03
N ALA A 315 -17.34 -11.77 2.98
CA ALA A 315 -17.07 -10.35 2.85
C ALA A 315 -18.37 -9.54 2.90
N TYR A 316 -19.37 -9.96 2.14
CA TYR A 316 -20.68 -9.32 2.12
C TYR A 316 -21.36 -9.34 3.51
N ALA A 317 -21.32 -10.47 4.21
CA ALA A 317 -21.91 -10.60 5.54
C ALA A 317 -21.24 -9.68 6.56
N VAL A 318 -19.92 -9.55 6.52
CA VAL A 318 -19.17 -8.62 7.41
C VAL A 318 -19.50 -7.18 7.06
N ASN A 319 -19.50 -6.80 5.77
CA ASN A 319 -19.88 -5.45 5.33
C ASN A 319 -21.26 -5.04 5.89
N VAL A 320 -22.26 -5.90 5.76
CA VAL A 320 -23.59 -5.64 6.30
C VAL A 320 -23.58 -5.54 7.82
N ALA A 321 -22.84 -6.44 8.49
CA ALA A 321 -22.80 -6.49 9.96
C ALA A 321 -22.13 -5.24 10.58
N VAL A 322 -21.08 -4.70 9.94
CA VAL A 322 -20.43 -3.47 10.42
C VAL A 322 -21.13 -2.19 9.93
N GLY A 323 -22.17 -2.32 9.10
CA GLY A 323 -22.87 -1.19 8.51
C GLY A 323 -22.02 -0.41 7.51
N MET A 324 -21.14 -1.10 6.78
CA MET A 324 -20.29 -0.50 5.74
C MET A 324 -21.17 0.05 4.62
N TRP A 325 -21.34 1.36 4.63
CA TRP A 325 -22.29 2.05 3.77
C TRP A 325 -21.78 2.21 2.34
N ASP A 326 -20.48 2.51 2.22
CA ASP A 326 -19.80 2.73 0.96
C ASP A 326 -19.08 1.47 0.50
N ASP A 327 -19.85 0.49 0.04
CA ASP A 327 -19.30 -0.69 -0.61
C ASP A 327 -20.21 -1.19 -1.75
N TYR A 328 -19.99 -2.42 -2.24
CA TYR A 328 -20.74 -2.98 -3.37
C TYR A 328 -22.25 -3.13 -3.08
N TRP A 329 -22.64 -3.41 -1.84
CA TRP A 329 -24.04 -3.73 -1.51
C TRP A 329 -24.98 -2.52 -1.44
N ASN A 330 -24.48 -1.32 -1.17
CA ASN A 330 -25.30 -0.12 -1.01
C ASN A 330 -24.91 0.98 -2.02
N ASN A 331 -23.85 1.74 -1.76
CA ASN A 331 -23.45 2.86 -2.64
C ASN A 331 -22.65 2.43 -3.87
N THR A 332 -22.39 1.13 -4.04
CA THR A 332 -21.57 0.59 -5.13
C THR A 332 -20.25 1.37 -5.32
N ASN A 333 -19.51 1.51 -4.21
CA ASN A 333 -18.33 2.34 -4.09
C ASN A 333 -17.26 1.62 -3.24
N ASN A 334 -16.05 2.12 -3.20
CA ASN A 334 -14.99 1.75 -2.26
C ASN A 334 -14.73 0.22 -2.12
N PHE A 335 -14.62 -0.49 -3.21
CA PHE A 335 -14.14 -1.87 -3.23
C PHE A 335 -13.14 -2.07 -4.35
N TYR A 336 -12.42 -3.19 -4.31
CA TYR A 336 -11.55 -3.59 -5.41
C TYR A 336 -12.05 -4.86 -6.06
N ILE A 337 -11.67 -5.01 -7.33
CA ILE A 337 -11.90 -6.22 -8.12
C ILE A 337 -10.56 -6.74 -8.57
N TYR A 338 -10.31 -8.02 -8.38
CA TYR A 338 -9.11 -8.66 -8.86
C TYR A 338 -9.43 -9.88 -9.72
N PHE A 339 -8.90 -9.89 -10.94
CA PHE A 339 -8.92 -11.04 -11.82
C PHE A 339 -7.61 -11.80 -11.68
N ASN A 340 -7.63 -12.86 -10.90
CA ASN A 340 -6.45 -13.66 -10.56
C ASN A 340 -6.10 -14.61 -11.71
N SER A 341 -5.46 -14.10 -12.73
CA SER A 341 -4.94 -14.86 -13.86
C SER A 341 -4.11 -13.99 -14.78
N THR A 342 -3.20 -14.61 -15.53
CA THR A 342 -2.55 -14.03 -16.72
C THR A 342 -3.32 -14.36 -18.01
N ASP A 343 -4.29 -15.28 -17.95
CA ASP A 343 -5.19 -15.63 -19.05
C ASP A 343 -6.54 -14.92 -18.86
N PRO A 344 -6.90 -13.97 -19.74
CA PRO A 344 -8.13 -13.20 -19.61
C PRO A 344 -9.40 -14.04 -19.76
N THR A 345 -9.31 -15.27 -20.27
CA THR A 345 -10.45 -16.17 -20.47
C THR A 345 -10.62 -17.22 -19.37
N ASN A 346 -9.58 -17.47 -18.58
CA ASN A 346 -9.58 -18.44 -17.49
C ASN A 346 -9.04 -17.83 -16.20
N TYR A 347 -9.92 -17.27 -15.38
CA TYR A 347 -9.60 -16.51 -14.20
C TYR A 347 -10.50 -16.86 -13.01
N LYS A 348 -10.08 -16.47 -11.82
CA LYS A 348 -10.93 -16.28 -10.64
C LYS A 348 -11.12 -14.79 -10.38
N PHE A 349 -12.36 -14.39 -10.17
CA PHE A 349 -12.78 -13.04 -9.81
C PHE A 349 -12.88 -12.94 -8.28
N TYR A 350 -12.30 -11.91 -7.73
CA TYR A 350 -12.37 -11.57 -6.32
C TYR A 350 -12.90 -10.15 -6.15
N LEU A 351 -13.91 -10.01 -5.30
CA LEU A 351 -14.33 -8.70 -4.78
C LEU A 351 -13.65 -8.52 -3.42
N ILE A 352 -12.95 -7.41 -3.25
CA ILE A 352 -12.12 -7.11 -2.09
C ILE A 352 -12.74 -5.92 -1.36
N PRO A 353 -13.17 -6.08 -0.10
CA PRO A 353 -13.71 -4.98 0.69
C PRO A 353 -12.62 -3.95 0.97
N TYR A 354 -13.01 -2.66 0.94
CA TYR A 354 -12.07 -1.56 1.17
C TYR A 354 -12.82 -0.30 1.63
N ASP A 355 -12.20 0.47 2.58
CA ASP A 355 -12.53 1.77 3.18
C ASP A 355 -13.30 1.75 4.50
#